data_0de6eca6ebf878bf80549b58438ddeef
#
_entry.id   0de6eca6ebf878bf80549b58438ddeef
#
_cell.length_a   1.000
_cell.length_b   1.000
_cell.length_c   1.000
_cell.angle_alpha   90.00
_cell.angle_beta   90.00
_cell.angle_gamma   90.00
#
_symmetry.space_group_name_H-M   'P 1'
#
loop_
_entity.id
_entity.type
_entity.pdbx_description
1 polymer ?
#
loop_
_entity_poly.entity_id
_entity_poly.type
_entity_poly.pdbx_seq_one_letter_code
_entity_poly.pdbx_strand_id
1 'polypeptide(L)'
;RGLSWPRSARFPAATLPASFQPMQYLPVFASLTGQPCLVVGGGAVAERKALQLLAAGARVTVNAPELSPALETARADGRIEVARRPFDPALVPLQLLVIAATGDRAVNRAVAATARAALRLCNVVDDPAISTYISPSVVDRSPLLIAVSSGGQAPVLARLVRQRLESWLPARLAVLALVLVLPVSA
;
A
#
# COMPACT_ATOMS: atom_id res chain seq x y z
N ARG A 1 21.45 25.91 -3.79
CA ARG A 1 20.36 26.90 -4.07
C ARG A 1 19.09 26.09 -4.18
N GLY A 2 18.27 26.09 -3.09
CA GLY A 2 17.00 25.37 -3.05
C GLY A 2 15.99 26.05 -3.98
N LEU A 3 15.39 25.27 -4.89
CA LEU A 3 14.22 25.70 -5.65
C LEU A 3 13.04 25.87 -4.68
N SER A 4 12.70 27.10 -4.34
CA SER A 4 11.46 27.40 -3.64
C SER A 4 10.32 27.49 -4.67
N TRP A 5 9.45 26.48 -4.70
CA TRP A 5 8.26 26.50 -5.52
C TRP A 5 7.21 27.43 -4.88
N PRO A 6 6.62 28.39 -5.62
CA PRO A 6 5.62 29.30 -5.07
C PRO A 6 4.36 28.52 -4.67
N ARG A 7 3.96 28.60 -3.38
CA ARG A 7 2.76 27.93 -2.82
C ARG A 7 1.43 28.38 -3.44
N SER A 8 1.44 29.37 -4.35
CA SER A 8 0.24 29.96 -4.97
C SER A 8 0.12 29.73 -6.46
N ALA A 9 0.93 28.88 -7.09
CA ALA A 9 0.78 28.56 -8.50
C ALA A 9 -0.51 27.75 -8.70
N ARG A 10 -1.63 28.44 -8.98
CA ARG A 10 -2.83 27.83 -9.52
C ARG A 10 -2.53 27.48 -10.98
N PHE A 11 -2.33 26.22 -11.28
CA PHE A 11 -2.36 25.77 -12.67
C PHE A 11 -3.76 26.05 -13.22
N PRO A 12 -3.88 26.62 -14.44
CA PRO A 12 -5.19 26.78 -15.07
C PRO A 12 -5.82 25.37 -15.15
N ALA A 13 -7.07 25.27 -14.71
CA ALA A 13 -7.84 24.05 -14.88
C ALA A 13 -7.84 23.72 -16.37
N ALA A 14 -7.11 22.69 -16.80
CA ALA A 14 -7.19 22.20 -18.15
C ALA A 14 -8.66 21.80 -18.37
N THR A 15 -9.31 22.43 -19.33
CA THR A 15 -10.68 22.08 -19.74
C THR A 15 -10.61 20.71 -20.41
N LEU A 16 -10.80 19.67 -19.61
CA LEU A 16 -10.87 18.31 -20.14
C LEU A 16 -12.11 18.17 -21.03
N PRO A 17 -12.04 17.40 -22.13
CA PRO A 17 -13.18 17.18 -22.98
C PRO A 17 -14.34 16.56 -22.19
N ALA A 18 -15.59 16.87 -22.54
CA ALA A 18 -16.79 16.44 -21.81
C ALA A 18 -16.93 14.91 -21.66
N SER A 19 -16.20 14.13 -22.45
CA SER A 19 -16.10 12.67 -22.35
C SER A 19 -15.10 12.17 -21.30
N PHE A 20 -14.31 13.07 -20.70
CA PHE A 20 -13.31 12.69 -19.70
C PHE A 20 -13.94 12.64 -18.32
N GLN A 21 -14.21 11.43 -17.82
CA GLN A 21 -14.59 11.21 -16.42
C GLN A 21 -13.32 11.32 -15.56
N PRO A 22 -13.26 12.25 -14.60
CA PRO A 22 -12.09 12.39 -13.75
C PRO A 22 -11.87 11.09 -12.95
N MET A 23 -10.66 10.52 -13.06
CA MET A 23 -10.27 9.38 -12.22
C MET A 23 -10.10 9.84 -10.77
N GLN A 24 -10.78 9.17 -9.86
CA GLN A 24 -10.65 9.45 -8.42
C GLN A 24 -9.27 9.03 -7.88
N TYR A 25 -8.67 7.98 -8.44
CA TYR A 25 -7.38 7.43 -8.03
C TYR A 25 -6.48 7.22 -9.23
N LEU A 26 -5.22 7.60 -9.10
CA LEU A 26 -4.18 7.24 -10.07
C LEU A 26 -3.65 5.83 -9.74
N PRO A 27 -3.76 4.84 -10.64
CA PRO A 27 -3.16 3.53 -10.43
C PRO A 27 -1.63 3.62 -10.57
N VAL A 28 -0.92 3.11 -9.55
CA VAL A 28 0.53 3.07 -9.52
C VAL A 28 1.02 1.73 -8.99
N PHE A 29 2.17 1.25 -9.48
CA PHE A 29 2.92 0.16 -8.89
C PHE A 29 4.15 0.74 -8.20
N ALA A 30 4.20 0.64 -6.87
CA ALA A 30 5.29 1.16 -6.07
C ALA A 30 6.34 0.08 -5.81
N SER A 31 7.62 0.38 -6.07
CA SER A 31 8.72 -0.46 -5.62
C SER A 31 8.97 -0.20 -4.13
N LEU A 32 8.78 -1.23 -3.32
CA LEU A 32 8.98 -1.14 -1.86
C LEU A 32 10.28 -1.79 -1.41
N THR A 33 11.09 -2.32 -2.31
CA THR A 33 12.36 -2.99 -1.96
C THR A 33 13.27 -2.06 -1.14
N GLY A 34 13.56 -2.46 0.10
CA GLY A 34 14.37 -1.68 1.04
C GLY A 34 13.71 -0.41 1.58
N GLN A 35 12.46 -0.09 1.19
CA GLN A 35 11.77 1.12 1.64
C GLN A 35 11.17 0.95 3.04
N PRO A 36 11.27 1.98 3.89
CA PRO A 36 10.68 1.93 5.22
C PRO A 36 9.16 2.03 5.15
N CYS A 37 8.46 1.11 5.80
CA CYS A 37 7.01 1.05 5.88
C CYS A 37 6.56 0.81 7.33
N LEU A 38 5.51 1.51 7.76
CA LEU A 38 4.95 1.41 9.09
C LEU A 38 3.57 0.75 9.06
N VAL A 39 3.36 -0.21 9.95
CA VAL A 39 2.04 -0.75 10.25
C VAL A 39 1.69 -0.40 11.69
N VAL A 40 0.61 0.35 11.89
CA VAL A 40 0.08 0.68 13.21
C VAL A 40 -1.05 -0.27 13.54
N GLY A 41 -0.83 -1.11 14.55
CA GLY A 41 -1.71 -2.21 14.97
C GLY A 41 -0.95 -3.52 15.05
N GLY A 42 -1.41 -4.46 15.87
CA GLY A 42 -0.75 -5.74 16.13
C GLY A 42 -1.66 -6.96 15.97
N GLY A 43 -2.92 -6.78 15.57
CA GLY A 43 -3.88 -7.88 15.36
C GLY A 43 -3.77 -8.52 13.97
N ALA A 44 -4.68 -9.47 13.67
CA ALA A 44 -4.66 -10.28 12.45
C ALA A 44 -4.68 -9.45 11.14
N VAL A 45 -5.34 -8.26 11.13
CA VAL A 45 -5.34 -7.40 9.95
C VAL A 45 -3.98 -6.75 9.74
N ALA A 46 -3.37 -6.24 10.81
CA ALA A 46 -2.03 -5.66 10.80
C ALA A 46 -0.98 -6.70 10.37
N GLU A 47 -1.07 -7.92 10.90
CA GLU A 47 -0.27 -9.08 10.51
C GLU A 47 -0.30 -9.30 9.00
N ARG A 48 -1.48 -9.48 8.44
CA ARG A 48 -1.64 -9.69 6.99
C ARG A 48 -1.01 -8.56 6.17
N LYS A 49 -1.17 -7.30 6.63
CA LYS A 49 -0.59 -6.13 5.95
C LYS A 49 0.93 -6.08 6.08
N ALA A 50 1.47 -6.40 7.25
CA ALA A 50 2.92 -6.49 7.45
C ALA A 50 3.55 -7.57 6.56
N LEU A 51 2.93 -8.76 6.49
CA LEU A 51 3.41 -9.84 5.64
C LEU A 51 3.35 -9.48 4.14
N GLN A 52 2.32 -8.74 3.70
CA GLN A 52 2.24 -8.25 2.32
C GLN A 52 3.38 -7.26 2.00
N LEU A 53 3.70 -6.36 2.93
CA LEU A 53 4.81 -5.41 2.75
C LEU A 53 6.17 -6.12 2.73
N LEU A 54 6.37 -7.12 3.60
CA LEU A 54 7.57 -7.97 3.60
C LEU A 54 7.74 -8.71 2.28
N ALA A 55 6.65 -9.29 1.74
CA ALA A 55 6.67 -9.97 0.44
C ALA A 55 7.03 -9.02 -0.71
N ALA A 56 6.75 -7.72 -0.58
CA ALA A 56 7.15 -6.68 -1.51
C ALA A 56 8.57 -6.12 -1.26
N GLY A 57 9.34 -6.74 -0.33
CA GLY A 57 10.71 -6.37 -0.02
C GLY A 57 10.87 -5.13 0.86
N ALA A 58 9.80 -4.65 1.51
CA ALA A 58 9.86 -3.50 2.41
C ALA A 58 10.59 -3.81 3.72
N ARG A 59 11.20 -2.79 4.32
CA ARG A 59 11.61 -2.81 5.72
C ARG A 59 10.41 -2.40 6.58
N VAL A 60 9.86 -3.35 7.33
CA VAL A 60 8.61 -3.16 8.05
C VAL A 60 8.85 -2.88 9.51
N THR A 61 8.31 -1.77 9.99
CA THR A 61 8.16 -1.46 11.42
C THR A 61 6.70 -1.64 11.82
N VAL A 62 6.44 -2.38 12.90
CA VAL A 62 5.10 -2.51 13.50
C VAL A 62 5.06 -1.70 14.79
N ASN A 63 4.08 -0.81 14.90
CA ASN A 63 3.83 -0.06 16.13
C ASN A 63 2.53 -0.53 16.78
N ALA A 64 2.65 -1.25 17.88
CA ALA A 64 1.54 -1.75 18.66
C ALA A 64 1.99 -2.12 20.08
N PRO A 65 1.13 -1.99 21.12
CA PRO A 65 1.41 -2.50 22.47
C PRO A 65 1.50 -4.03 22.48
N GLU A 66 0.64 -4.70 21.74
CA GLU A 66 0.52 -6.15 21.68
C GLU A 66 0.61 -6.63 20.23
N LEU A 67 1.16 -7.82 20.02
CA LEU A 67 1.34 -8.43 18.71
C LEU A 67 0.65 -9.78 18.63
N SER A 68 0.17 -10.13 17.44
CA SER A 68 -0.26 -11.50 17.15
C SER A 68 0.92 -12.47 17.20
N PRO A 69 0.69 -13.77 17.39
CA PRO A 69 1.76 -14.78 17.42
C PRO A 69 2.65 -14.77 16.18
N ALA A 70 2.08 -14.55 14.99
CA ALA A 70 2.85 -14.53 13.77
C ALA A 70 3.74 -13.26 13.66
N LEU A 71 3.29 -12.10 14.16
CA LEU A 71 4.12 -10.90 14.26
C LEU A 71 5.24 -11.07 15.30
N GLU A 72 4.99 -11.77 16.41
CA GLU A 72 6.04 -12.11 17.36
C GLU A 72 7.10 -13.02 16.75
N THR A 73 6.69 -14.03 15.98
CA THR A 73 7.61 -14.88 15.23
C THR A 73 8.43 -14.06 14.24
N ALA A 74 7.78 -13.21 13.42
CA ALA A 74 8.46 -12.37 12.46
C ALA A 74 9.47 -11.40 13.12
N ARG A 75 9.17 -10.93 14.33
CA ARG A 75 10.09 -10.12 15.12
C ARG A 75 11.28 -10.95 15.62
N ALA A 76 11.02 -12.14 16.16
CA ALA A 76 12.08 -13.03 16.65
C ALA A 76 13.04 -13.45 15.52
N ASP A 77 12.51 -13.64 14.31
CA ASP A 77 13.28 -13.93 13.09
C ASP A 77 14.02 -12.72 12.52
N GLY A 78 13.90 -11.53 13.12
CA GLY A 78 14.52 -10.29 12.63
C GLY A 78 13.92 -9.76 11.33
N ARG A 79 12.74 -10.22 10.94
CA ARG A 79 12.07 -9.82 9.68
C ARG A 79 11.33 -8.49 9.79
N ILE A 80 10.96 -8.09 11.01
CA ILE A 80 10.30 -6.80 11.30
C ILE A 80 10.95 -6.13 12.50
N GLU A 81 10.89 -4.81 12.51
CA GLU A 81 11.13 -4.00 13.70
C GLU A 81 9.83 -3.76 14.45
N VAL A 82 9.89 -3.62 15.77
CA VAL A 82 8.70 -3.40 16.60
C VAL A 82 8.90 -2.25 17.57
N ALA A 83 8.01 -1.27 17.50
CA ALA A 83 7.83 -0.23 18.50
C ALA A 83 6.68 -0.66 19.44
N ARG A 84 7.02 -1.35 20.55
CA ARG A 84 6.04 -1.91 21.50
C ARG A 84 5.52 -0.82 22.45
N ARG A 85 4.65 0.02 21.93
CA ARG A 85 4.02 1.15 22.64
C ARG A 85 2.76 1.60 21.91
N PRO A 86 1.88 2.42 22.51
CA PRO A 86 0.81 3.11 21.81
C PRO A 86 1.33 3.86 20.59
N PHE A 87 0.43 4.27 19.69
CA PHE A 87 0.82 4.98 18.46
C PHE A 87 1.77 6.15 18.76
N ASP A 88 2.90 6.13 18.08
CA ASP A 88 3.93 7.16 18.14
C ASP A 88 3.99 7.93 16.83
N PRO A 89 3.50 9.19 16.80
CA PRO A 89 3.51 10.03 15.59
C PRO A 89 4.93 10.27 15.03
N ALA A 90 5.97 10.22 15.87
CA ALA A 90 7.35 10.45 15.44
C ALA A 90 7.88 9.39 14.47
N LEU A 91 7.25 8.22 14.41
CA LEU A 91 7.62 7.16 13.47
C LEU A 91 7.19 7.47 12.03
N VAL A 92 6.12 8.24 11.84
CA VAL A 92 5.47 8.44 10.54
C VAL A 92 6.34 9.18 9.52
N PRO A 93 7.03 10.29 9.86
CA PRO A 93 7.83 11.05 8.87
C PRO A 93 8.96 10.25 8.24
N LEU A 94 9.42 9.18 8.91
CA LEU A 94 10.52 8.33 8.47
C LEU A 94 10.11 7.28 7.44
N GLN A 95 8.81 7.16 7.16
CA GLN A 95 8.25 6.09 6.35
C GLN A 95 7.90 6.56 4.94
N LEU A 96 7.99 5.68 3.96
CA LEU A 96 7.42 5.90 2.64
C LEU A 96 5.89 5.67 2.67
N LEU A 97 5.46 4.64 3.38
CA LEU A 97 4.09 4.16 3.40
C LEU A 97 3.68 3.77 4.82
N VAL A 98 2.45 4.13 5.19
CA VAL A 98 1.88 3.87 6.51
C VAL A 98 0.55 3.13 6.35
N ILE A 99 0.32 2.12 7.17
CA ILE A 99 -0.95 1.40 7.26
C ILE A 99 -1.49 1.52 8.68
N ALA A 100 -2.69 2.07 8.83
CA ALA A 100 -3.45 2.08 10.08
C ALA A 100 -4.41 0.89 10.10
N ALA A 101 -4.14 -0.07 10.99
CA ALA A 101 -4.87 -1.34 11.10
C ALA A 101 -5.21 -1.66 12.57
N THR A 102 -5.63 -0.66 13.34
CA THR A 102 -6.06 -0.84 14.73
C THR A 102 -7.59 -0.97 14.81
N GLY A 103 -8.10 -1.52 15.91
CA GLY A 103 -9.53 -1.49 16.24
C GLY A 103 -10.01 -0.12 16.72
N ASP A 104 -9.11 0.81 17.03
CA ASP A 104 -9.45 2.14 17.54
C ASP A 104 -9.49 3.16 16.40
N ARG A 105 -10.70 3.65 16.12
CA ARG A 105 -10.92 4.68 15.09
C ARG A 105 -10.24 6.02 15.40
N ALA A 106 -10.05 6.37 16.67
CA ALA A 106 -9.39 7.62 17.03
C ALA A 106 -7.89 7.52 16.71
N VAL A 107 -7.25 6.40 17.03
CA VAL A 107 -5.87 6.11 16.65
C VAL A 107 -5.71 6.11 15.14
N ASN A 108 -6.58 5.42 14.40
CA ASN A 108 -6.51 5.36 12.95
C ASN A 108 -6.63 6.75 12.29
N ARG A 109 -7.50 7.63 12.81
CA ARG A 109 -7.60 9.03 12.36
C ARG A 109 -6.32 9.83 12.69
N ALA A 110 -5.75 9.62 13.86
CA ALA A 110 -4.48 10.28 14.24
C ALA A 110 -3.33 9.86 13.32
N VAL A 111 -3.23 8.57 12.99
CA VAL A 111 -2.25 8.05 12.00
C VAL A 111 -2.45 8.72 10.64
N ALA A 112 -3.68 8.77 10.13
CA ALA A 112 -4.00 9.37 8.84
C ALA A 112 -3.66 10.87 8.81
N ALA A 113 -4.01 11.61 9.86
CA ALA A 113 -3.70 13.03 9.98
C ALA A 113 -2.20 13.28 10.00
N THR A 114 -1.44 12.51 10.77
CA THR A 114 0.02 12.60 10.85
C THR A 114 0.68 12.27 9.51
N ALA A 115 0.23 11.20 8.85
CA ALA A 115 0.75 10.80 7.55
C ALA A 115 0.49 11.86 6.49
N ARG A 116 -0.72 12.46 6.48
CA ARG A 116 -1.06 13.55 5.56
C ARG A 116 -0.22 14.80 5.79
N ALA A 117 0.00 15.19 7.05
CA ALA A 117 0.85 16.33 7.39
C ALA A 117 2.31 16.10 6.97
N ALA A 118 2.79 14.85 7.06
CA ALA A 118 4.12 14.45 6.64
C ALA A 118 4.24 14.13 5.12
N LEU A 119 3.16 14.27 4.34
CA LEU A 119 3.09 13.92 2.92
C LEU A 119 3.47 12.45 2.65
N ARG A 120 3.02 11.54 3.53
CA ARG A 120 3.25 10.10 3.40
C ARG A 120 2.01 9.38 2.88
N LEU A 121 2.23 8.32 2.10
CA LEU A 121 1.14 7.46 1.68
C LEU A 121 0.53 6.75 2.89
N CYS A 122 -0.79 6.84 3.08
CA CYS A 122 -1.49 6.23 4.20
C CYS A 122 -2.71 5.46 3.73
N ASN A 123 -2.81 4.21 4.14
CA ASN A 123 -4.02 3.40 4.03
C ASN A 123 -4.60 3.16 5.43
N VAL A 124 -5.80 3.59 5.64
CA VAL A 124 -6.59 3.23 6.83
C VAL A 124 -7.49 2.07 6.44
N VAL A 125 -7.32 0.95 7.11
CA VAL A 125 -8.12 -0.25 6.81
C VAL A 125 -9.59 0.05 7.04
N ASP A 126 -10.40 -0.35 6.07
CA ASP A 126 -11.86 -0.16 6.03
C ASP A 126 -12.34 1.31 6.08
N ASP A 127 -11.44 2.29 5.88
CA ASP A 127 -11.80 3.70 5.80
C ASP A 127 -11.09 4.41 4.63
N PRO A 128 -11.60 4.25 3.39
CA PRO A 128 -11.02 4.90 2.21
C PRO A 128 -11.15 6.43 2.24
N ALA A 129 -12.12 7.00 2.99
CA ALA A 129 -12.37 8.43 3.01
C ALA A 129 -11.20 9.25 3.60
N ILE A 130 -10.48 8.68 4.56
CA ILE A 130 -9.32 9.31 5.19
C ILE A 130 -7.99 8.73 4.71
N SER A 131 -8.03 7.74 3.82
CA SER A 131 -6.84 7.15 3.18
C SER A 131 -6.30 8.06 2.07
N THR A 132 -4.98 8.09 1.85
CA THR A 132 -4.35 8.76 0.71
C THR A 132 -4.08 7.81 -0.44
N TYR A 133 -4.13 6.51 -0.21
CA TYR A 133 -4.14 5.47 -1.23
C TYR A 133 -5.03 4.31 -0.80
N ILE A 134 -5.48 3.51 -1.76
CA ILE A 134 -6.25 2.29 -1.53
C ILE A 134 -5.46 1.08 -1.99
N SER A 135 -5.61 -0.04 -1.26
CA SER A 135 -5.00 -1.32 -1.66
C SER A 135 -5.92 -2.03 -2.66
N PRO A 136 -5.47 -2.30 -3.88
CA PRO A 136 -6.26 -3.04 -4.86
C PRO A 136 -6.33 -4.53 -4.53
N SER A 137 -7.23 -5.25 -5.20
CA SER A 137 -7.15 -6.71 -5.34
C SER A 137 -6.11 -7.06 -6.40
N VAL A 138 -5.17 -7.96 -6.08
CA VAL A 138 -4.04 -8.26 -6.98
C VAL A 138 -4.13 -9.69 -7.50
N VAL A 139 -3.87 -9.87 -8.79
CA VAL A 139 -3.49 -11.15 -9.40
C VAL A 139 -2.00 -11.10 -9.67
N ASP A 140 -1.26 -11.95 -8.97
CA ASP A 140 0.18 -12.09 -9.16
C ASP A 140 0.47 -13.30 -10.04
N ARG A 141 1.10 -13.04 -11.18
CA ARG A 141 1.64 -14.01 -12.13
C ARG A 141 3.05 -13.54 -12.52
N SER A 142 3.83 -13.13 -11.52
CA SER A 142 5.14 -12.50 -11.73
C SER A 142 5.90 -13.09 -12.92
N PRO A 143 6.44 -12.24 -13.83
CA PRO A 143 6.56 -10.79 -13.72
C PRO A 143 5.29 -9.97 -14.06
N LEU A 144 4.16 -10.62 -14.44
CA LEU A 144 2.91 -9.94 -14.71
C LEU A 144 2.13 -9.71 -13.41
N LEU A 145 1.81 -8.46 -13.11
CA LEU A 145 0.94 -8.05 -11.99
C LEU A 145 -0.29 -7.34 -12.53
N ILE A 146 -1.47 -7.71 -12.04
CA ILE A 146 -2.73 -7.04 -12.37
C ILE A 146 -3.37 -6.55 -11.08
N ALA A 147 -3.65 -5.25 -11.02
CA ALA A 147 -4.34 -4.61 -9.91
C ALA A 147 -5.77 -4.26 -10.31
N VAL A 148 -6.75 -4.68 -9.52
CA VAL A 148 -8.18 -4.43 -9.74
C VAL A 148 -8.72 -3.63 -8.58
N SER A 149 -9.31 -2.47 -8.88
CA SER A 149 -9.92 -1.60 -7.88
C SER A 149 -11.26 -1.05 -8.39
N SER A 150 -12.19 -0.90 -7.47
CA SER A 150 -13.47 -0.19 -7.67
C SER A 150 -13.46 1.20 -7.00
N GLY A 151 -12.28 1.73 -6.66
CA GLY A 151 -12.18 2.97 -5.88
C GLY A 151 -12.72 2.85 -4.45
N GLY A 152 -12.82 1.63 -3.90
CA GLY A 152 -13.42 1.39 -2.59
C GLY A 152 -14.95 1.27 -2.59
N GLN A 153 -15.62 1.55 -3.73
CA GLN A 153 -17.10 1.59 -3.80
C GLN A 153 -17.74 0.20 -3.90
N ALA A 154 -17.07 -0.76 -4.54
CA ALA A 154 -17.58 -2.11 -4.74
C ALA A 154 -16.49 -3.19 -4.54
N PRO A 155 -16.02 -3.41 -3.31
CA PRO A 155 -14.91 -4.34 -3.04
C PRO A 155 -15.26 -5.80 -3.41
N VAL A 156 -16.53 -6.17 -3.35
CA VAL A 156 -17.00 -7.50 -3.79
C VAL A 156 -16.82 -7.66 -5.30
N LEU A 157 -17.19 -6.65 -6.10
CA LEU A 157 -16.99 -6.66 -7.55
C LEU A 157 -15.51 -6.75 -7.91
N ALA A 158 -14.66 -5.94 -7.28
CA ALA A 158 -13.21 -6.00 -7.51
C ALA A 158 -12.64 -7.40 -7.23
N ARG A 159 -13.11 -8.07 -6.17
CA ARG A 159 -12.72 -9.45 -5.83
C ARG A 159 -13.21 -10.46 -6.86
N LEU A 160 -14.46 -10.36 -7.32
CA LEU A 160 -15.01 -11.24 -8.35
C LEU A 160 -14.25 -11.11 -9.68
N VAL A 161 -13.98 -9.87 -10.11
CA VAL A 161 -13.17 -9.60 -11.31
C VAL A 161 -11.77 -10.19 -11.16
N ARG A 162 -11.11 -10.00 -10.00
CA ARG A 162 -9.82 -10.60 -9.70
C ARG A 162 -9.86 -12.12 -9.83
N GLN A 163 -10.87 -12.79 -9.22
CA GLN A 163 -11.01 -14.24 -9.31
C GLN A 163 -11.20 -14.72 -10.75
N ARG A 164 -11.99 -13.98 -11.55
CA ARG A 164 -12.18 -14.31 -12.97
C ARG A 164 -10.88 -14.15 -13.76
N LEU A 165 -10.14 -13.07 -13.55
CA LEU A 165 -8.82 -12.88 -14.17
C LEU A 165 -7.84 -13.99 -13.75
N GLU A 166 -7.85 -14.39 -12.50
CA GLU A 166 -7.03 -15.48 -11.98
C GLU A 166 -7.30 -16.82 -12.69
N SER A 167 -8.57 -17.09 -13.03
CA SER A 167 -8.95 -18.31 -13.77
C SER A 167 -8.52 -18.28 -15.25
N TRP A 168 -8.44 -17.08 -15.86
CA TRP A 168 -7.99 -16.91 -17.24
C TRP A 168 -6.47 -16.88 -17.40
N LEU A 169 -5.76 -16.50 -16.34
CA LEU A 169 -4.31 -16.34 -16.32
C LEU A 169 -3.66 -17.48 -15.54
N PRO A 170 -3.44 -18.64 -16.16
CA PRO A 170 -2.85 -19.78 -15.46
C PRO A 170 -1.41 -19.48 -15.01
N ALA A 171 -0.96 -20.13 -13.94
CA ALA A 171 0.36 -19.89 -13.35
C ALA A 171 1.52 -20.09 -14.36
N ARG A 172 1.35 -20.92 -15.38
CA ARG A 172 2.34 -21.13 -16.47
C ARG A 172 2.65 -19.88 -17.30
N LEU A 173 1.80 -18.84 -17.24
CA LEU A 173 2.10 -17.55 -17.91
C LEU A 173 3.34 -16.86 -17.31
N ALA A 174 3.63 -17.07 -16.04
CA ALA A 174 4.87 -16.61 -15.42
C ALA A 174 6.11 -17.17 -16.13
N VAL A 175 6.07 -18.46 -16.49
CA VAL A 175 7.15 -19.14 -17.22
C VAL A 175 7.29 -18.58 -18.64
N LEU A 176 6.18 -18.33 -19.33
CA LEU A 176 6.18 -17.77 -20.68
C LEU A 176 6.74 -16.34 -20.70
N ALA A 177 6.40 -15.52 -19.71
CA ALA A 177 6.92 -14.17 -19.58
C ALA A 177 8.43 -14.16 -19.31
N LEU A 178 8.94 -15.08 -18.49
CA LEU A 178 10.38 -15.25 -18.26
C LEU A 178 11.15 -15.61 -19.54
N VAL A 179 10.58 -16.44 -20.40
CA VAL A 179 11.20 -16.84 -21.69
C VAL A 179 11.24 -15.64 -22.67
N LEU A 180 10.23 -14.76 -22.63
CA LEU A 180 10.17 -13.58 -23.50
C LEU A 180 11.07 -12.41 -23.04
N VAL A 181 11.52 -12.43 -21.78
CA VAL A 181 12.41 -11.39 -21.18
C VAL A 181 13.89 -11.78 -21.31
N LEU A 182 14.22 -13.00 -21.77
CA LEU A 182 15.61 -13.33 -22.09
C LEU A 182 16.10 -12.34 -23.16
N PRO A 183 17.18 -11.58 -22.91
CA PRO A 183 17.71 -10.65 -23.91
C PRO A 183 18.06 -11.46 -25.14
N VAL A 184 17.50 -11.05 -26.29
CA VAL A 184 18.04 -11.41 -27.59
C VAL A 184 19.38 -10.67 -27.64
N SER A 185 20.42 -11.34 -27.11
CA SER A 185 21.80 -10.86 -27.22
C SER A 185 22.15 -11.00 -28.70
N ALA A 186 22.14 -9.88 -29.41
CA ALA A 186 22.76 -9.75 -30.74
C ALA A 186 24.27 -9.52 -30.55
#